data_a46cc77076c2e637ca435252ba30d4d1
#
_entry.id   a46cc77076c2e637ca435252ba30d4d1
#
_cell.length_a   1.000
_cell.length_b   1.000
_cell.length_c   1.000
_cell.angle_alpha   90.00
_cell.angle_beta   90.00
_cell.angle_gamma   90.00
#
_symmetry.space_group_name_H-M   'P 1'
#
loop_
_entity.id
_entity.type
_entity.pdbx_description
1 polymer ?
#
loop_
_entity_poly.entity_id
_entity_poly.type
_entity_poly.pdbx_seq_one_letter_code
_entity_poly.pdbx_strand_id
1 'polypeptide(L)'
;MKHIKHLITAALTAAVIATTASVAMADGAKIFVIGGKADDPFWSKVKKGADDAGQLVSAQGGSVTWLGPQNYDNLGPDAADLIRTALSQNPSAIVGPDWVPEAMDEAFKAVVDAKVPLIIYNAGGMEAAKTLGAMNYIGSDEYESGVAGGENFAKNGSKNVLCINSLPGAANTEARCKGLADGIAKHGGKASQLPLPSTSFGNPTAVAEAIKAALLKDETVDGVITISAGDGNSAANAVMQAGTVDKVKLGTFDMDETGLQRIKDGTQLFAIDQQPYLQGFLAVSLLNSYVNFGLDLPTKPVLTGPGIVDASNVEATLNGVAAGAR
;
A
#
# COMPACT_ATOMS: atom_id res chain seq x y z
N MET A 1 -71.85 14.31 -73.08
CA MET A 1 -70.53 14.38 -73.73
C MET A 1 -69.55 14.91 -72.73
N LYS A 2 -68.41 14.24 -72.67
CA LYS A 2 -67.15 14.56 -71.89
C LYS A 2 -67.18 14.31 -70.36
N HIS A 3 -66.62 13.15 -70.01
CA HIS A 3 -66.24 12.73 -68.70
C HIS A 3 -64.94 13.44 -68.30
N ILE A 4 -64.94 13.97 -67.11
CA ILE A 4 -63.68 14.40 -66.49
C ILE A 4 -63.44 13.43 -65.34
N LYS A 5 -62.32 12.70 -65.45
CA LYS A 5 -61.80 11.79 -64.45
C LYS A 5 -60.98 12.62 -63.45
N HIS A 6 -61.34 12.60 -62.19
CA HIS A 6 -60.49 13.14 -61.08
C HIS A 6 -59.57 12.01 -60.60
N LEU A 7 -58.27 12.20 -60.79
CA LEU A 7 -57.26 11.42 -60.15
C LEU A 7 -57.01 11.99 -58.71
N ILE A 8 -57.31 11.21 -57.73
CA ILE A 8 -56.94 11.51 -56.36
C ILE A 8 -55.57 10.87 -56.12
N THR A 9 -54.52 11.73 -55.93
CA THR A 9 -53.17 11.30 -55.58
C THR A 9 -53.10 11.27 -54.01
N ALA A 10 -53.07 10.07 -53.42
CA ALA A 10 -52.83 9.88 -52.03
C ALA A 10 -51.31 9.98 -51.73
N ALA A 11 -50.85 11.04 -51.11
CA ALA A 11 -49.50 11.16 -50.61
C ALA A 11 -49.38 10.43 -49.26
N LEU A 12 -48.71 9.25 -49.23
CA LEU A 12 -48.30 8.60 -47.99
C LEU A 12 -47.08 9.34 -47.41
N THR A 13 -47.30 10.09 -46.34
CA THR A 13 -46.21 10.68 -45.55
C THR A 13 -45.75 9.60 -44.55
N ALA A 14 -44.69 8.89 -44.82
CA ALA A 14 -44.03 8.01 -43.88
C ALA A 14 -43.26 8.86 -42.86
N ALA A 15 -43.82 8.99 -41.65
CA ALA A 15 -43.09 9.58 -40.52
C ALA A 15 -42.07 8.56 -39.98
N VAL A 16 -40.79 8.77 -40.29
CA VAL A 16 -39.68 8.03 -39.72
C VAL A 16 -39.50 8.56 -38.27
N ILE A 17 -40.04 7.86 -37.31
CA ILE A 17 -39.74 8.09 -35.89
C ILE A 17 -38.32 7.55 -35.66
N ALA A 18 -37.32 8.41 -35.72
CA ALA A 18 -35.98 8.11 -35.26
C ALA A 18 -36.04 8.00 -33.72
N THR A 19 -36.23 6.79 -33.20
CA THR A 19 -35.97 6.49 -31.80
C THR A 19 -34.47 6.62 -31.58
N THR A 20 -34.01 7.77 -31.15
CA THR A 20 -32.69 7.91 -30.53
C THR A 20 -32.70 7.08 -29.27
N ALA A 21 -32.28 5.82 -29.36
CA ALA A 21 -31.91 5.06 -28.18
C ALA A 21 -30.78 5.85 -27.52
N SER A 22 -31.10 6.61 -26.50
CA SER A 22 -30.07 7.09 -25.56
C SER A 22 -29.41 5.83 -25.05
N VAL A 23 -28.20 5.54 -25.51
CA VAL A 23 -27.32 4.59 -24.85
C VAL A 23 -27.13 5.22 -23.47
N ALA A 24 -27.84 4.69 -22.47
CA ALA A 24 -27.52 4.99 -21.10
C ALA A 24 -26.06 4.57 -20.94
N MET A 25 -25.15 5.54 -20.94
CA MET A 25 -23.80 5.29 -20.50
C MET A 25 -23.97 4.73 -19.09
N ALA A 26 -23.61 3.47 -18.90
CA ALA A 26 -23.55 2.91 -17.56
C ALA A 26 -22.74 3.91 -16.73
N ASP A 27 -23.25 4.31 -15.58
CA ASP A 27 -22.51 5.17 -14.66
C ASP A 27 -21.14 4.51 -14.49
N GLY A 28 -20.07 5.27 -14.79
CA GLY A 28 -18.72 4.71 -14.75
C GLY A 28 -18.37 4.23 -13.34
N ALA A 29 -17.41 3.33 -13.26
CA ALA A 29 -17.01 2.70 -11.99
C ALA A 29 -16.67 3.73 -10.90
N LYS A 30 -17.28 3.61 -9.72
CA LYS A 30 -16.98 4.39 -8.51
C LYS A 30 -16.08 3.54 -7.60
N ILE A 31 -14.77 3.77 -7.64
CA ILE A 31 -13.78 2.99 -6.90
C ILE A 31 -13.32 3.79 -5.68
N PHE A 32 -13.43 3.21 -4.49
CA PHE A 32 -12.89 3.79 -3.26
C PHE A 32 -11.59 3.10 -2.87
N VAL A 33 -10.59 3.91 -2.55
CA VAL A 33 -9.28 3.46 -2.10
C VAL A 33 -9.09 3.92 -0.65
N ILE A 34 -9.09 2.96 0.26
CA ILE A 34 -8.75 3.20 1.67
C ILE A 34 -7.24 3.12 1.78
N GLY A 35 -6.60 4.11 2.36
CA GLY A 35 -5.14 4.14 2.55
C GLY A 35 -4.75 4.93 3.78
N GLY A 36 -3.45 5.22 3.93
CA GLY A 36 -2.95 6.09 4.99
C GLY A 36 -3.18 7.56 4.67
N LYS A 37 -2.59 8.44 5.48
CA LYS A 37 -2.61 9.89 5.22
C LYS A 37 -2.11 10.18 3.81
N ALA A 38 -2.82 11.03 3.07
CA ALA A 38 -2.50 11.33 1.68
C ALA A 38 -1.13 12.02 1.49
N ASP A 39 -0.62 12.68 2.53
CA ASP A 39 0.68 13.38 2.58
C ASP A 39 1.80 12.57 3.25
N ASP A 40 1.51 11.34 3.71
CA ASP A 40 2.51 10.42 4.23
C ASP A 40 3.50 10.03 3.12
N PRO A 41 4.82 9.95 3.39
CA PRO A 41 5.83 9.64 2.37
C PRO A 41 5.62 8.33 1.60
N PHE A 42 5.08 7.29 2.24
CA PHE A 42 4.73 6.04 1.59
C PHE A 42 3.37 6.14 0.87
N TRP A 43 2.33 6.60 1.60
CA TRP A 43 0.96 6.61 1.09
C TRP A 43 0.72 7.61 -0.03
N SER A 44 1.49 8.70 -0.09
CA SER A 44 1.45 9.64 -1.23
C SER A 44 1.83 8.97 -2.55
N LYS A 45 2.74 7.99 -2.53
CA LYS A 45 3.13 7.23 -3.73
C LYS A 45 2.08 6.18 -4.10
N VAL A 46 1.48 5.51 -3.12
CA VAL A 46 0.32 4.62 -3.35
C VAL A 46 -0.83 5.42 -3.97
N LYS A 47 -1.14 6.59 -3.38
CA LYS A 47 -2.17 7.49 -3.89
C LYS A 47 -1.87 7.96 -5.31
N LYS A 48 -0.62 8.34 -5.60
CA LYS A 48 -0.22 8.70 -6.97
C LYS A 48 -0.50 7.57 -7.96
N GLY A 49 -0.18 6.33 -7.61
CA GLY A 49 -0.50 5.17 -8.45
C GLY A 49 -2.01 5.01 -8.66
N ALA A 50 -2.79 5.15 -7.60
CA ALA A 50 -4.25 5.10 -7.68
C ALA A 50 -4.83 6.25 -8.53
N ASP A 51 -4.31 7.47 -8.38
CA ASP A 51 -4.73 8.64 -9.15
C ASP A 51 -4.39 8.48 -10.65
N ASP A 52 -3.19 7.97 -10.98
CA ASP A 52 -2.77 7.74 -12.36
C ASP A 52 -3.65 6.67 -13.05
N ALA A 53 -3.95 5.56 -12.36
CA ALA A 53 -4.92 4.57 -12.85
C ALA A 53 -6.35 5.17 -12.93
N GLY A 54 -6.69 6.06 -12.01
CA GLY A 54 -7.95 6.78 -11.95
C GLY A 54 -8.22 7.66 -13.18
N GLN A 55 -7.19 8.07 -13.91
CA GLN A 55 -7.38 8.82 -15.17
C GLN A 55 -8.11 7.95 -16.21
N LEU A 56 -7.80 6.65 -16.28
CA LEU A 56 -8.52 5.71 -17.16
C LEU A 56 -9.97 5.52 -16.71
N VAL A 57 -10.18 5.39 -15.39
CA VAL A 57 -11.52 5.29 -14.79
C VAL A 57 -12.35 6.52 -15.15
N SER A 58 -11.77 7.73 -14.99
CA SER A 58 -12.42 9.01 -15.31
C SER A 58 -12.73 9.15 -16.79
N ALA A 59 -11.83 8.71 -17.67
CA ALA A 59 -12.07 8.71 -19.13
C ALA A 59 -13.26 7.81 -19.54
N GLN A 60 -13.64 6.88 -18.68
CA GLN A 60 -14.80 5.97 -18.85
C GLN A 60 -16.04 6.46 -18.08
N GLY A 61 -16.04 7.70 -17.58
CA GLY A 61 -17.15 8.31 -16.83
C GLY A 61 -17.21 7.92 -15.36
N GLY A 62 -16.18 7.22 -14.83
CA GLY A 62 -16.10 6.81 -13.45
C GLY A 62 -15.29 7.77 -12.55
N SER A 63 -15.00 7.33 -11.35
CA SER A 63 -14.23 8.09 -10.36
C SER A 63 -13.42 7.20 -9.43
N VAL A 64 -12.30 7.72 -8.94
CA VAL A 64 -11.49 7.12 -7.87
C VAL A 64 -11.47 8.10 -6.71
N THR A 65 -11.81 7.62 -5.52
CA THR A 65 -11.85 8.43 -4.30
C THR A 65 -10.90 7.84 -3.26
N TRP A 66 -9.91 8.63 -2.83
CA TRP A 66 -9.02 8.27 -1.74
C TRP A 66 -9.64 8.65 -0.40
N LEU A 67 -9.63 7.71 0.55
CA LEU A 67 -9.99 7.94 1.94
C LEU A 67 -8.83 7.51 2.84
N GLY A 68 -8.35 8.41 3.68
CA GLY A 68 -7.27 8.16 4.62
C GLY A 68 -7.52 8.85 5.97
N PRO A 69 -6.92 8.33 7.07
CA PRO A 69 -7.07 8.90 8.40
C PRO A 69 -6.32 10.24 8.51
N GLN A 70 -6.61 11.02 9.54
CA GLN A 70 -5.90 12.27 9.83
C GLN A 70 -4.56 12.03 10.54
N ASN A 71 -4.47 10.95 11.31
CA ASN A 71 -3.29 10.47 12.01
C ASN A 71 -3.41 8.95 12.17
N TYR A 72 -2.45 8.32 12.84
CA TYR A 72 -2.43 6.86 13.06
C TYR A 72 -2.66 6.45 14.52
N ASP A 73 -3.13 7.38 15.38
CA ASP A 73 -3.29 7.15 16.82
C ASP A 73 -4.32 6.07 17.12
N ASN A 74 -5.35 5.96 16.28
CA ASN A 74 -6.46 5.00 16.42
C ASN A 74 -6.68 4.21 15.12
N LEU A 75 -5.60 3.68 14.55
CA LEU A 75 -5.50 3.16 13.18
C LEU A 75 -6.64 2.21 12.78
N GLY A 76 -6.91 1.16 13.58
CA GLY A 76 -7.91 0.14 13.24
C GLY A 76 -9.34 0.68 13.20
N PRO A 77 -9.85 1.28 14.28
CA PRO A 77 -11.19 1.88 14.31
C PRO A 77 -11.40 2.96 13.26
N ASP A 78 -10.42 3.87 13.07
CA ASP A 78 -10.53 4.95 12.07
C ASP A 78 -10.60 4.37 10.65
N ALA A 79 -9.79 3.34 10.34
CA ALA A 79 -9.83 2.67 9.04
C ALA A 79 -11.16 1.92 8.82
N ALA A 80 -11.71 1.26 9.85
CA ALA A 80 -13.01 0.62 9.77
C ALA A 80 -14.13 1.63 9.45
N ASP A 81 -14.07 2.82 10.03
CA ASP A 81 -15.04 3.89 9.75
C ASP A 81 -14.90 4.45 8.33
N LEU A 82 -13.66 4.52 7.78
CA LEU A 82 -13.44 4.89 6.39
C LEU A 82 -14.01 3.84 5.43
N ILE A 83 -13.89 2.54 5.74
CA ILE A 83 -14.50 1.45 4.95
C ILE A 83 -16.04 1.58 4.95
N ARG A 84 -16.65 1.79 6.12
CA ARG A 84 -18.10 2.00 6.24
C ARG A 84 -18.55 3.24 5.48
N THR A 85 -17.76 4.32 5.55
CA THR A 85 -18.00 5.56 4.80
C THR A 85 -17.97 5.31 3.29
N ALA A 86 -16.98 4.57 2.78
CA ALA A 86 -16.92 4.19 1.38
C ALA A 86 -18.16 3.37 0.96
N LEU A 87 -18.51 2.36 1.75
CA LEU A 87 -19.65 1.48 1.46
C LEU A 87 -20.98 2.26 1.42
N SER A 88 -21.18 3.25 2.29
CA SER A 88 -22.38 4.06 2.32
C SER A 88 -22.61 4.92 1.07
N GLN A 89 -21.59 5.12 0.26
CA GLN A 89 -21.63 5.94 -0.96
C GLN A 89 -21.94 5.13 -2.23
N ASN A 90 -22.42 3.89 -2.08
CA ASN A 90 -22.75 2.98 -3.19
C ASN A 90 -21.57 2.80 -4.17
N PRO A 91 -20.43 2.27 -3.70
CA PRO A 91 -19.25 2.05 -4.53
C PRO A 91 -19.47 0.93 -5.54
N SER A 92 -18.80 1.02 -6.70
CA SER A 92 -18.67 -0.11 -7.64
C SER A 92 -17.61 -1.10 -7.18
N ALA A 93 -16.60 -0.66 -6.42
CA ALA A 93 -15.54 -1.47 -5.84
C ALA A 93 -14.83 -0.73 -4.72
N ILE A 94 -14.21 -1.49 -3.80
CA ILE A 94 -13.37 -0.97 -2.72
C ILE A 94 -12.03 -1.70 -2.72
N VAL A 95 -10.95 -0.98 -2.43
CA VAL A 95 -9.65 -1.54 -2.07
C VAL A 95 -9.21 -0.95 -0.74
N GLY A 96 -8.65 -1.77 0.14
CA GLY A 96 -8.17 -1.30 1.45
C GLY A 96 -7.17 -2.25 2.08
N PRO A 97 -6.31 -1.74 2.99
CA PRO A 97 -5.38 -2.56 3.77
C PRO A 97 -6.08 -3.12 4.99
N ASP A 98 -5.80 -4.35 5.32
CA ASP A 98 -6.25 -4.95 6.59
C ASP A 98 -5.14 -4.83 7.64
N TRP A 99 -5.01 -3.64 8.24
CA TRP A 99 -3.98 -3.35 9.22
C TRP A 99 -4.23 -3.98 10.58
N VAL A 100 -5.49 -3.90 11.05
CA VAL A 100 -5.91 -4.34 12.38
C VAL A 100 -7.16 -5.21 12.23
N PRO A 101 -7.00 -6.52 11.92
CA PRO A 101 -8.11 -7.42 11.62
C PRO A 101 -9.23 -7.39 12.65
N GLU A 102 -8.88 -7.38 13.94
CA GLU A 102 -9.85 -7.35 15.05
C GLU A 102 -10.81 -6.15 14.99
N ALA A 103 -10.35 -5.01 14.45
CA ALA A 103 -11.15 -3.80 14.31
C ALA A 103 -11.80 -3.65 12.93
N MET A 104 -11.16 -4.20 11.88
CA MET A 104 -11.50 -3.89 10.48
C MET A 104 -12.28 -4.99 9.76
N ASP A 105 -12.13 -6.25 10.15
CA ASP A 105 -12.72 -7.42 9.49
C ASP A 105 -14.24 -7.29 9.31
N GLU A 106 -14.96 -6.83 10.33
CA GLU A 106 -16.42 -6.67 10.27
C GLU A 106 -16.82 -5.66 9.16
N ALA A 107 -16.06 -4.56 9.02
CA ALA A 107 -16.33 -3.58 7.99
C ALA A 107 -16.06 -4.13 6.58
N PHE A 108 -14.98 -4.89 6.39
CA PHE A 108 -14.70 -5.56 5.11
C PHE A 108 -15.73 -6.66 4.79
N LYS A 109 -16.16 -7.45 5.77
CA LYS A 109 -17.23 -8.44 5.58
C LYS A 109 -18.52 -7.78 5.13
N ALA A 110 -18.88 -6.61 5.69
CA ALA A 110 -20.04 -5.86 5.23
C ALA A 110 -19.94 -5.43 3.75
N VAL A 111 -18.72 -5.11 3.26
CA VAL A 111 -18.47 -4.82 1.83
C VAL A 111 -18.78 -6.05 0.97
N VAL A 112 -18.26 -7.21 1.36
CA VAL A 112 -18.46 -8.47 0.63
C VAL A 112 -19.93 -8.92 0.67
N ASP A 113 -20.60 -8.80 1.82
CA ASP A 113 -22.02 -9.13 1.98
C ASP A 113 -22.91 -8.25 1.10
N ALA A 114 -22.53 -6.99 0.92
CA ALA A 114 -23.18 -6.06 0.00
C ALA A 114 -22.88 -6.37 -1.48
N LYS A 115 -22.09 -7.43 -1.78
CA LYS A 115 -21.66 -7.81 -3.13
C LYS A 115 -20.81 -6.76 -3.84
N VAL A 116 -20.14 -5.91 -3.11
CA VAL A 116 -19.18 -4.94 -3.63
C VAL A 116 -17.83 -5.64 -3.81
N PRO A 117 -17.24 -5.61 -5.02
CA PRO A 117 -15.90 -6.14 -5.28
C PRO A 117 -14.86 -5.53 -4.34
N LEU A 118 -14.08 -6.39 -3.68
CA LEU A 118 -13.06 -6.01 -2.71
C LEU A 118 -11.69 -6.58 -3.09
N ILE A 119 -10.67 -5.75 -3.05
CA ILE A 119 -9.25 -6.16 -3.04
C ILE A 119 -8.65 -5.74 -1.71
N ILE A 120 -7.93 -6.66 -1.08
CA ILE A 120 -7.04 -6.32 0.04
C ILE A 120 -5.67 -5.95 -0.53
N TYR A 121 -5.04 -4.91 0.00
CA TYR A 121 -3.71 -4.51 -0.44
C TYR A 121 -2.83 -4.05 0.72
N ASN A 122 -1.53 -3.96 0.54
CA ASN A 122 -0.53 -3.50 1.51
C ASN A 122 -0.43 -4.35 2.79
N ALA A 123 -1.52 -4.55 3.53
CA ALA A 123 -1.55 -5.32 4.78
C ALA A 123 -2.60 -6.43 4.73
N GLY A 124 -2.43 -7.48 5.55
CA GLY A 124 -3.32 -8.63 5.65
C GLY A 124 -2.89 -9.82 4.79
N GLY A 125 -2.31 -9.58 3.64
CA GLY A 125 -1.84 -10.65 2.75
C GLY A 125 -2.98 -11.44 2.09
N MET A 126 -2.61 -12.51 1.37
CA MET A 126 -3.60 -13.36 0.68
C MET A 126 -4.46 -14.17 1.62
N GLU A 127 -3.99 -14.43 2.85
CA GLU A 127 -4.76 -15.17 3.86
C GLU A 127 -5.95 -14.33 4.34
N ALA A 128 -5.72 -13.07 4.71
CA ALA A 128 -6.79 -12.15 5.06
C ALA A 128 -7.76 -11.95 3.89
N ALA A 129 -7.25 -11.76 2.66
CA ALA A 129 -8.10 -11.64 1.48
C ALA A 129 -9.06 -12.83 1.33
N LYS A 130 -8.59 -14.06 1.50
CA LYS A 130 -9.42 -15.27 1.45
C LYS A 130 -10.43 -15.33 2.59
N THR A 131 -10.01 -15.04 3.81
CA THR A 131 -10.85 -15.07 5.01
C THR A 131 -12.00 -14.06 4.92
N LEU A 132 -11.71 -12.90 4.36
CA LEU A 132 -12.67 -11.82 4.17
C LEU A 132 -13.57 -12.02 2.94
N GLY A 133 -13.23 -12.93 2.04
CA GLY A 133 -13.93 -13.11 0.76
C GLY A 133 -13.55 -12.04 -0.28
N ALA A 134 -12.43 -11.38 -0.12
CA ALA A 134 -11.90 -10.45 -1.12
C ALA A 134 -11.37 -11.21 -2.35
N MET A 135 -11.35 -10.53 -3.49
CA MET A 135 -11.02 -11.12 -4.78
C MET A 135 -9.53 -11.41 -4.96
N ASN A 136 -8.66 -10.61 -4.34
CA ASN A 136 -7.20 -10.80 -4.39
C ASN A 136 -6.49 -9.98 -3.31
N TYR A 137 -5.17 -10.19 -3.24
CA TYR A 137 -4.21 -9.36 -2.49
C TYR A 137 -3.17 -8.75 -3.42
N ILE A 138 -2.86 -7.46 -3.19
CA ILE A 138 -1.81 -6.73 -3.89
C ILE A 138 -0.89 -6.06 -2.88
N GLY A 139 0.39 -6.40 -2.87
CA GLY A 139 1.34 -5.83 -1.90
C GLY A 139 2.59 -6.66 -1.74
N SER A 140 3.38 -6.37 -0.71
CA SER A 140 4.50 -7.23 -0.32
C SER A 140 4.03 -8.45 0.45
N ASP A 141 4.80 -9.52 0.39
CA ASP A 141 4.76 -10.51 1.44
C ASP A 141 5.58 -9.98 2.61
N GLU A 142 4.90 -9.51 3.65
CA GLU A 142 5.52 -8.76 4.74
C GLU A 142 6.41 -9.64 5.62
N TYR A 143 6.02 -10.89 5.82
CA TYR A 143 6.85 -11.85 6.55
C TYR A 143 8.12 -12.19 5.76
N GLU A 144 8.00 -12.53 4.48
CA GLU A 144 9.16 -12.82 3.62
C GLU A 144 10.04 -11.58 3.44
N SER A 145 9.46 -10.39 3.44
CA SER A 145 10.20 -9.12 3.45
C SER A 145 11.06 -8.99 4.72
N GLY A 146 10.50 -9.34 5.87
CA GLY A 146 11.24 -9.41 7.12
C GLY A 146 12.35 -10.45 7.07
N VAL A 147 12.05 -11.67 6.58
CA VAL A 147 13.06 -12.74 6.42
C VAL A 147 14.22 -12.27 5.57
N ALA A 148 13.95 -11.65 4.42
CA ALA A 148 14.98 -11.11 3.54
C ALA A 148 15.85 -10.04 4.24
N GLY A 149 15.26 -9.18 5.06
CA GLY A 149 15.97 -8.22 5.90
C GLY A 149 16.90 -8.90 6.92
N GLY A 150 16.40 -9.92 7.62
CA GLY A 150 17.18 -10.69 8.60
C GLY A 150 18.36 -11.43 7.97
N GLU A 151 18.13 -12.07 6.83
CA GLU A 151 19.20 -12.74 6.06
C GLU A 151 20.23 -11.74 5.53
N ASN A 152 19.81 -10.53 5.12
CA ASN A 152 20.73 -9.48 4.69
C ASN A 152 21.62 -8.99 5.85
N PHE A 153 21.07 -8.76 7.03
CA PHE A 153 21.85 -8.45 8.22
C PHE A 153 22.86 -9.55 8.55
N ALA A 154 22.42 -10.81 8.57
CA ALA A 154 23.27 -11.96 8.85
C ALA A 154 24.43 -12.08 7.83
N LYS A 155 24.13 -11.95 6.54
CA LYS A 155 25.12 -11.96 5.45
C LYS A 155 26.20 -10.89 5.64
N ASN A 156 25.82 -9.77 6.22
CA ASN A 156 26.71 -8.66 6.52
C ASN A 156 27.29 -8.70 7.94
N GLY A 157 27.16 -9.82 8.65
CA GLY A 157 27.83 -10.11 9.92
C GLY A 157 27.11 -9.64 11.16
N SER A 158 25.91 -9.08 11.08
CA SER A 158 25.10 -8.72 12.26
C SER A 158 24.59 -9.97 12.99
N LYS A 159 24.52 -9.89 14.32
CA LYS A 159 24.10 -10.98 15.22
C LYS A 159 22.96 -10.61 16.16
N ASN A 160 22.76 -9.33 16.44
CA ASN A 160 21.72 -8.86 17.35
C ASN A 160 21.04 -7.61 16.75
N VAL A 161 19.90 -7.81 16.13
CA VAL A 161 19.18 -6.76 15.38
C VAL A 161 17.96 -6.28 16.15
N LEU A 162 17.73 -4.98 16.17
CA LEU A 162 16.57 -4.34 16.77
C LEU A 162 15.59 -3.93 15.68
N CYS A 163 14.36 -4.47 15.71
CA CYS A 163 13.26 -4.06 14.84
C CYS A 163 12.47 -2.93 15.51
N ILE A 164 12.49 -1.75 14.93
CA ILE A 164 11.75 -0.59 15.46
C ILE A 164 10.34 -0.62 14.87
N ASN A 165 9.35 -0.85 15.73
CA ASN A 165 7.95 -0.88 15.31
C ASN A 165 7.19 0.28 15.95
N SER A 166 6.97 1.34 15.20
CA SER A 166 6.21 2.53 15.60
C SER A 166 4.69 2.42 15.36
N LEU A 167 4.24 1.27 14.81
CA LEU A 167 2.82 0.91 14.65
C LEU A 167 2.56 -0.51 15.19
N PRO A 168 2.81 -0.76 16.50
CA PRO A 168 2.61 -2.09 17.07
C PRO A 168 1.14 -2.50 16.98
N GLY A 169 0.92 -3.79 16.70
CA GLY A 169 -0.41 -4.36 16.48
C GLY A 169 -0.92 -4.26 15.05
N ALA A 170 -0.23 -3.55 14.16
CA ALA A 170 -0.55 -3.59 12.73
C ALA A 170 0.02 -4.86 12.09
N ALA A 171 -0.82 -5.61 11.37
CA ALA A 171 -0.51 -6.96 10.85
C ALA A 171 0.78 -6.99 10.00
N ASN A 172 0.97 -5.99 9.14
CA ASN A 172 2.15 -5.89 8.29
C ASN A 172 3.43 -5.62 9.09
N THR A 173 3.42 -4.70 10.05
CA THR A 173 4.62 -4.33 10.82
C THR A 173 5.02 -5.44 11.80
N GLU A 174 4.05 -6.14 12.39
CA GLU A 174 4.31 -7.32 13.21
C GLU A 174 4.92 -8.46 12.36
N ALA A 175 4.40 -8.71 11.17
CA ALA A 175 4.93 -9.71 10.25
C ALA A 175 6.37 -9.39 9.83
N ARG A 176 6.70 -8.11 9.56
CA ARG A 176 8.06 -7.65 9.26
C ARG A 176 9.04 -7.98 10.37
N CYS A 177 8.73 -7.61 11.62
CA CYS A 177 9.60 -7.86 12.76
C CYS A 177 9.74 -9.36 13.06
N LYS A 178 8.64 -10.12 12.93
CA LYS A 178 8.68 -11.58 13.07
C LYS A 178 9.56 -12.23 12.00
N GLY A 179 9.36 -11.88 10.73
CA GLY A 179 10.15 -12.40 9.62
C GLY A 179 11.65 -12.08 9.78
N LEU A 180 11.97 -10.85 10.22
CA LEU A 180 13.35 -10.46 10.53
C LEU A 180 13.99 -11.39 11.58
N ALA A 181 13.27 -11.66 12.68
CA ALA A 181 13.77 -12.52 13.73
C ALA A 181 14.01 -13.95 13.22
N ASP A 182 13.08 -14.50 12.45
CA ASP A 182 13.20 -15.84 11.87
C ASP A 182 14.32 -15.88 10.81
N GLY A 183 14.46 -14.84 9.99
CA GLY A 183 15.50 -14.74 8.96
C GLY A 183 16.91 -14.72 9.53
N ILE A 184 17.17 -13.88 10.53
CA ILE A 184 18.49 -13.80 11.15
C ILE A 184 18.82 -15.05 12.00
N ALA A 185 17.79 -15.67 12.60
CA ALA A 185 17.95 -16.88 13.41
C ALA A 185 18.47 -18.08 12.59
N LYS A 186 18.12 -18.18 11.29
CA LYS A 186 18.67 -19.20 10.37
C LYS A 186 20.20 -19.16 10.30
N HIS A 187 20.81 -18.04 10.65
CA HIS A 187 22.26 -17.79 10.62
C HIS A 187 22.89 -17.64 12.01
N GLY A 188 22.17 -18.07 13.05
CA GLY A 188 22.64 -18.06 14.43
C GLY A 188 22.66 -16.67 15.08
N GLY A 189 21.98 -15.70 14.49
CA GLY A 189 21.71 -14.38 15.12
C GLY A 189 20.38 -14.35 15.84
N LYS A 190 20.03 -13.20 16.36
CA LYS A 190 18.73 -12.91 17.00
C LYS A 190 18.25 -11.52 16.62
N ALA A 191 16.93 -11.34 16.66
CA ALA A 191 16.34 -10.01 16.63
C ALA A 191 15.27 -9.86 17.71
N SER A 192 15.07 -8.64 18.14
CA SER A 192 13.99 -8.27 19.06
C SER A 192 13.26 -7.06 18.53
N GLN A 193 11.98 -6.94 18.89
CA GLN A 193 11.17 -5.79 18.54
C GLN A 193 11.29 -4.72 19.64
N LEU A 194 11.42 -3.45 19.23
CA LEU A 194 11.21 -2.27 20.05
C LEU A 194 9.86 -1.66 19.64
N PRO A 195 8.75 -2.00 20.32
CA PRO A 195 7.48 -1.38 20.05
C PRO A 195 7.46 0.04 20.62
N LEU A 196 7.02 1.00 19.81
CA LEU A 196 6.82 2.38 20.22
C LEU A 196 5.32 2.70 20.23
N PRO A 197 4.85 3.65 21.06
CA PRO A 197 3.47 4.12 20.94
C PRO A 197 3.19 4.63 19.51
N SER A 198 2.00 4.37 18.97
CA SER A 198 1.59 4.82 17.62
C SER A 198 1.69 6.35 17.44
N THR A 199 1.55 7.12 18.54
CA THR A 199 1.79 8.56 18.56
C THR A 199 3.25 8.97 18.28
N SER A 200 4.18 8.00 18.30
CA SER A 200 5.58 8.22 17.88
C SER A 200 5.75 8.17 16.36
N PHE A 201 4.84 7.52 15.63
CA PHE A 201 4.90 7.46 14.17
C PHE A 201 4.75 8.89 13.59
N GLY A 202 5.72 9.28 12.76
CA GLY A 202 5.80 10.66 12.27
C GLY A 202 6.36 11.68 13.26
N ASN A 203 6.87 11.23 14.42
CA ASN A 203 7.59 12.06 15.39
C ASN A 203 9.08 11.65 15.46
N PRO A 204 9.94 12.23 14.60
CA PRO A 204 11.32 11.79 14.46
C PRO A 204 12.14 11.93 15.77
N THR A 205 11.84 12.91 16.61
CA THR A 205 12.52 13.08 17.89
C THR A 205 12.20 11.94 18.84
N ALA A 206 10.92 11.59 19.02
CA ALA A 206 10.52 10.51 19.91
C ALA A 206 11.10 9.16 19.46
N VAL A 207 11.08 8.87 18.15
CA VAL A 207 11.67 7.65 17.59
C VAL A 207 13.18 7.61 17.81
N ALA A 208 13.91 8.70 17.51
CA ALA A 208 15.35 8.76 17.69
C ALA A 208 15.78 8.58 19.17
N GLU A 209 15.09 9.22 20.10
CA GLU A 209 15.39 9.09 21.52
C GLU A 209 15.13 7.66 22.05
N ALA A 210 14.06 7.01 21.60
CA ALA A 210 13.76 5.64 21.99
C ALA A 210 14.83 4.65 21.46
N ILE A 211 15.24 4.79 20.20
CA ILE A 211 16.29 3.95 19.60
C ILE A 211 17.61 4.18 20.33
N LYS A 212 18.01 5.43 20.54
CA LYS A 212 19.21 5.78 21.28
C LYS A 212 19.24 5.17 22.68
N ALA A 213 18.14 5.29 23.42
CA ALA A 213 18.02 4.68 24.74
C ALA A 213 18.18 3.16 24.71
N ALA A 214 17.61 2.49 23.69
CA ALA A 214 17.76 1.05 23.50
C ALA A 214 19.21 0.65 23.18
N LEU A 215 19.91 1.39 22.31
CA LEU A 215 21.31 1.15 21.97
C LEU A 215 22.25 1.34 23.17
N LEU A 216 21.99 2.34 24.00
CA LEU A 216 22.77 2.58 25.23
C LEU A 216 22.51 1.53 26.33
N LYS A 217 21.30 0.93 26.31
CA LYS A 217 20.92 -0.12 27.29
C LYS A 217 21.48 -1.50 26.93
N ASP A 218 21.52 -1.83 25.64
CA ASP A 218 22.08 -3.09 25.13
C ASP A 218 23.18 -2.82 24.11
N GLU A 219 24.40 -2.77 24.60
CA GLU A 219 25.59 -2.56 23.76
C GLU A 219 25.87 -3.73 22.81
N THR A 220 25.16 -4.86 22.90
CA THR A 220 25.35 -5.99 21.98
C THR A 220 24.58 -5.81 20.67
N VAL A 221 23.68 -4.84 20.57
CA VAL A 221 22.97 -4.52 19.32
C VAL A 221 23.96 -4.05 18.25
N ASP A 222 23.91 -4.69 17.11
CA ASP A 222 24.78 -4.45 15.95
C ASP A 222 24.02 -4.22 14.65
N GLY A 223 22.69 -4.22 14.70
CA GLY A 223 21.81 -3.87 13.59
C GLY A 223 20.51 -3.22 14.07
N VAL A 224 19.98 -2.28 13.29
CA VAL A 224 18.68 -1.65 13.50
C VAL A 224 17.95 -1.64 12.16
N ILE A 225 16.68 -2.08 12.17
CA ILE A 225 15.77 -1.92 11.05
C ILE A 225 14.52 -1.20 11.50
N THR A 226 14.00 -0.33 10.66
CA THR A 226 12.78 0.43 10.92
C THR A 226 11.67 0.04 9.95
N ILE A 227 10.42 0.22 10.37
CA ILE A 227 9.24 -0.14 9.55
C ILE A 227 8.89 0.90 8.49
N SER A 228 9.56 2.06 8.47
CA SER A 228 9.36 3.13 7.50
C SER A 228 10.65 3.90 7.20
N ALA A 229 10.72 4.59 6.07
CA ALA A 229 11.86 5.46 5.71
C ALA A 229 12.03 6.63 6.68
N GLY A 230 10.92 7.22 7.17
CA GLY A 230 10.96 8.30 8.16
C GLY A 230 11.60 7.87 9.48
N ASP A 231 11.24 6.67 9.98
CA ASP A 231 11.89 6.08 11.14
C ASP A 231 13.34 5.71 10.85
N GLY A 232 13.69 5.35 9.61
CA GLY A 232 15.06 5.12 9.15
C GLY A 232 15.95 6.36 9.31
N ASN A 233 15.41 7.54 9.01
CA ASN A 233 16.10 8.82 9.24
C ASN A 233 16.32 9.06 10.74
N SER A 234 15.33 8.73 11.56
CA SER A 234 15.42 8.82 13.02
C SER A 234 16.45 7.84 13.59
N ALA A 235 16.51 6.60 13.05
CA ALA A 235 17.50 5.60 13.44
C ALA A 235 18.93 6.04 13.09
N ALA A 236 19.15 6.64 11.92
CA ALA A 236 20.46 7.19 11.57
C ALA A 236 20.93 8.26 12.56
N ASN A 237 20.02 9.17 12.97
CA ASN A 237 20.31 10.16 14.00
C ASN A 237 20.60 9.52 15.37
N ALA A 238 19.82 8.51 15.76
CA ALA A 238 20.00 7.81 17.03
C ALA A 238 21.37 7.09 17.11
N VAL A 239 21.76 6.39 16.05
CA VAL A 239 23.05 5.70 15.94
C VAL A 239 24.22 6.69 16.06
N MET A 240 24.11 7.84 15.39
CA MET A 240 25.11 8.92 15.49
C MET A 240 25.18 9.49 16.92
N GLN A 241 24.04 9.79 17.53
CA GLN A 241 23.99 10.34 18.90
C GLN A 241 24.43 9.36 20.00
N ALA A 242 24.26 8.06 19.76
CA ALA A 242 24.74 7.00 20.64
C ALA A 242 26.24 6.70 20.46
N GLY A 243 26.89 7.29 19.42
CA GLY A 243 28.30 7.02 19.12
C GLY A 243 28.58 5.61 18.61
N THR A 244 27.59 4.99 17.91
CA THR A 244 27.67 3.58 17.49
C THR A 244 27.72 3.40 15.98
N VAL A 245 28.08 4.43 15.20
CA VAL A 245 28.10 4.44 13.74
C VAL A 245 28.97 3.35 13.13
N ASP A 246 30.11 3.03 13.76
CA ASP A 246 31.04 2.01 13.25
C ASP A 246 30.60 0.57 13.59
N LYS A 247 29.56 0.42 14.42
CA LYS A 247 29.12 -0.86 14.95
C LYS A 247 27.72 -1.25 14.47
N VAL A 248 26.76 -0.32 14.55
CA VAL A 248 25.34 -0.59 14.28
C VAL A 248 25.06 -0.35 12.80
N LYS A 249 24.70 -1.42 12.10
CA LYS A 249 24.25 -1.38 10.71
C LYS A 249 22.79 -1.00 10.61
N LEU A 250 22.46 -0.18 9.63
CA LEU A 250 21.08 0.29 9.41
C LEU A 250 20.43 -0.41 8.23
N GLY A 251 19.19 -0.82 8.40
CA GLY A 251 18.25 -1.20 7.35
C GLY A 251 16.92 -0.48 7.56
N THR A 252 16.10 -0.41 6.53
CA THR A 252 14.75 0.17 6.64
C THR A 252 13.78 -0.53 5.71
N PHE A 253 12.52 -0.55 6.08
CA PHE A 253 11.44 -0.65 5.12
C PHE A 253 11.19 0.72 4.51
N ASP A 254 10.78 0.72 3.24
CA ASP A 254 10.55 1.90 2.43
C ASP A 254 11.80 2.74 2.14
N MET A 255 11.65 3.67 1.23
CA MET A 255 12.76 4.47 0.71
C MET A 255 12.37 5.93 0.60
N ASP A 256 13.35 6.78 0.88
CA ASP A 256 13.39 8.17 0.50
C ASP A 256 14.77 8.52 -0.08
N GLU A 257 14.90 9.70 -0.63
CA GLU A 257 16.15 10.16 -1.24
C GLU A 257 17.31 10.15 -0.21
N THR A 258 17.03 10.54 1.05
CA THR A 258 18.03 10.58 2.12
C THR A 258 18.53 9.17 2.49
N GLY A 259 17.61 8.19 2.60
CA GLY A 259 17.94 6.78 2.86
C GLY A 259 18.76 6.18 1.72
N LEU A 260 18.37 6.44 0.46
CA LEU A 260 19.13 5.97 -0.70
C LEU A 260 20.52 6.60 -0.79
N GLN A 261 20.65 7.89 -0.43
CA GLN A 261 21.98 8.52 -0.36
C GLN A 261 22.84 7.86 0.72
N ARG A 262 22.31 7.53 1.89
CA ARG A 262 23.04 6.78 2.92
C ARG A 262 23.47 5.38 2.46
N ILE A 263 22.65 4.69 1.65
CA ILE A 263 23.04 3.40 1.03
C ILE A 263 24.23 3.61 0.09
N LYS A 264 24.17 4.65 -0.75
CA LYS A 264 25.25 5.00 -1.69
C LYS A 264 26.55 5.35 -0.96
N ASP A 265 26.46 6.08 0.16
CA ASP A 265 27.60 6.48 0.99
C ASP A 265 28.08 5.36 1.93
N GLY A 266 27.41 4.21 1.99
CA GLY A 266 27.75 3.07 2.83
C GLY A 266 27.40 3.22 4.30
N THR A 267 26.60 4.23 4.68
CA THR A 267 26.16 4.47 6.07
C THR A 267 24.79 3.83 6.39
N GLN A 268 24.12 3.29 5.38
CA GLN A 268 22.96 2.40 5.53
C GLN A 268 23.17 1.17 4.65
N LEU A 269 22.86 -0.01 5.20
CA LEU A 269 23.15 -1.28 4.54
C LEU A 269 22.20 -1.56 3.37
N PHE A 270 20.88 -1.37 3.61
CA PHE A 270 19.85 -1.62 2.61
C PHE A 270 18.55 -0.90 2.94
N ALA A 271 17.64 -0.91 1.97
CA ALA A 271 16.23 -0.63 2.14
C ALA A 271 15.40 -1.76 1.51
N ILE A 272 14.19 -1.99 2.02
CA ILE A 272 13.23 -2.96 1.48
C ILE A 272 12.15 -2.17 0.74
N ASP A 273 12.14 -2.29 -0.57
CA ASP A 273 11.16 -1.64 -1.45
C ASP A 273 9.89 -2.49 -1.57
N GLN A 274 8.77 -1.89 -1.28
CA GLN A 274 7.44 -2.47 -1.45
C GLN A 274 6.77 -2.05 -2.77
N GLN A 275 7.40 -1.17 -3.55
CA GLN A 275 6.87 -0.58 -4.77
C GLN A 275 5.47 0.05 -4.56
N PRO A 276 5.33 1.06 -3.69
CA PRO A 276 4.05 1.62 -3.27
C PRO A 276 3.19 2.13 -4.43
N TYR A 277 3.77 2.75 -5.44
CA TYR A 277 3.04 3.19 -6.63
C TYR A 277 2.27 2.05 -7.30
N LEU A 278 2.93 0.87 -7.44
CA LEU A 278 2.29 -0.29 -8.06
C LEU A 278 1.11 -0.82 -7.25
N GLN A 279 1.16 -0.73 -5.92
CA GLN A 279 0.05 -1.16 -5.08
C GLN A 279 -1.23 -0.38 -5.40
N GLY A 280 -1.15 0.94 -5.48
CA GLY A 280 -2.30 1.78 -5.85
C GLY A 280 -2.71 1.62 -7.31
N PHE A 281 -1.74 1.66 -8.22
CA PHE A 281 -1.99 1.59 -9.66
C PHE A 281 -2.65 0.26 -10.08
N LEU A 282 -2.12 -0.87 -9.62
CA LEU A 282 -2.63 -2.19 -9.98
C LEU A 282 -3.99 -2.46 -9.33
N ALA A 283 -4.20 -2.05 -8.08
CA ALA A 283 -5.46 -2.26 -7.40
C ALA A 283 -6.63 -1.56 -8.14
N VAL A 284 -6.46 -0.28 -8.47
CA VAL A 284 -7.46 0.47 -9.23
C VAL A 284 -7.63 -0.08 -10.65
N SER A 285 -6.52 -0.39 -11.34
CA SER A 285 -6.58 -0.92 -12.70
C SER A 285 -7.31 -2.26 -12.79
N LEU A 286 -7.04 -3.18 -11.86
CA LEU A 286 -7.70 -4.49 -11.82
C LEU A 286 -9.18 -4.35 -11.48
N LEU A 287 -9.54 -3.55 -10.47
CA LEU A 287 -10.95 -3.31 -10.14
C LEU A 287 -11.70 -2.63 -11.28
N ASN A 288 -11.08 -1.66 -11.95
CA ASN A 288 -11.66 -1.03 -13.15
C ASN A 288 -11.93 -2.06 -14.27
N SER A 289 -10.96 -2.95 -14.50
CA SER A 289 -11.07 -3.98 -15.51
C SER A 289 -12.19 -4.98 -15.19
N TYR A 290 -12.31 -5.36 -13.91
CA TYR A 290 -13.39 -6.25 -13.47
C TYR A 290 -14.76 -5.58 -13.59
N VAL A 291 -14.90 -4.35 -13.08
CA VAL A 291 -16.20 -3.66 -13.01
C VAL A 291 -16.71 -3.27 -14.41
N ASN A 292 -15.84 -2.71 -15.26
CA ASN A 292 -16.27 -2.18 -16.55
C ASN A 292 -16.28 -3.23 -17.68
N PHE A 293 -15.44 -4.28 -17.58
CA PHE A 293 -15.28 -5.23 -18.69
C PHE A 293 -15.58 -6.68 -18.29
N GLY A 294 -15.86 -6.95 -17.00
CA GLY A 294 -16.13 -8.31 -16.51
C GLY A 294 -14.91 -9.24 -16.63
N LEU A 295 -13.68 -8.69 -16.62
CA LEU A 295 -12.47 -9.49 -16.72
C LEU A 295 -12.15 -10.16 -15.39
N ASP A 296 -11.78 -11.44 -15.43
CA ASP A 296 -11.34 -12.16 -14.25
C ASP A 296 -10.04 -11.59 -13.69
N LEU A 297 -9.95 -11.49 -12.36
CA LEU A 297 -8.73 -11.07 -11.69
C LEU A 297 -7.72 -12.22 -11.57
N PRO A 298 -6.40 -11.90 -11.38
CA PRO A 298 -5.40 -12.92 -11.06
C PRO A 298 -5.82 -13.79 -9.87
N THR A 299 -5.59 -15.09 -9.95
CA THR A 299 -5.97 -16.05 -8.90
C THR A 299 -4.91 -16.20 -7.79
N LYS A 300 -3.71 -15.66 -8.03
CA LYS A 300 -2.60 -15.61 -7.08
C LYS A 300 -2.38 -14.17 -6.64
N PRO A 301 -1.78 -13.95 -5.44
CA PRO A 301 -1.46 -12.58 -5.01
C PRO A 301 -0.56 -11.89 -6.03
N VAL A 302 -0.80 -10.60 -6.23
CA VAL A 302 0.05 -9.74 -7.06
C VAL A 302 1.10 -9.11 -6.14
N LEU A 303 2.27 -9.75 -6.07
CA LEU A 303 3.33 -9.30 -5.18
C LEU A 303 4.11 -8.12 -5.78
N THR A 304 4.23 -7.04 -5.03
CA THR A 304 5.00 -5.84 -5.38
C THR A 304 6.33 -5.76 -4.64
N GLY A 305 6.62 -6.71 -3.76
CA GLY A 305 7.86 -6.81 -2.97
C GLY A 305 7.99 -8.16 -2.29
N PRO A 306 9.13 -8.42 -1.62
CA PRO A 306 10.20 -7.47 -1.32
C PRO A 306 11.19 -7.24 -2.46
N GLY A 307 11.60 -5.99 -2.65
CA GLY A 307 12.79 -5.64 -3.41
C GLY A 307 13.90 -5.15 -2.47
N ILE A 308 15.05 -5.82 -2.45
CA ILE A 308 16.19 -5.32 -1.66
C ILE A 308 16.95 -4.28 -2.48
N VAL A 309 17.07 -3.08 -1.91
CA VAL A 309 17.88 -2.00 -2.47
C VAL A 309 19.12 -1.82 -1.60
N ASP A 310 20.27 -2.05 -2.18
CA ASP A 310 21.59 -1.92 -1.54
C ASP A 310 22.57 -1.17 -2.47
N ALA A 311 23.84 -1.12 -2.10
CA ALA A 311 24.86 -0.42 -2.89
C ALA A 311 24.98 -0.93 -4.34
N SER A 312 24.54 -2.15 -4.64
CA SER A 312 24.65 -2.73 -5.99
C SER A 312 23.61 -2.21 -6.98
N ASN A 313 22.47 -1.68 -6.48
CA ASN A 313 21.33 -1.28 -7.32
C ASN A 313 20.69 0.07 -6.95
N VAL A 314 21.23 0.79 -5.96
CA VAL A 314 20.69 2.06 -5.47
C VAL A 314 20.60 3.14 -6.56
N GLU A 315 21.56 3.21 -7.47
CA GLU A 315 21.56 4.20 -8.56
C GLU A 315 20.34 4.05 -9.49
N ALA A 316 19.99 2.82 -9.85
CA ALA A 316 18.80 2.56 -10.67
C ALA A 316 17.49 2.91 -9.94
N THR A 317 17.50 2.84 -8.61
CA THR A 317 16.33 3.12 -7.76
C THR A 317 16.08 4.62 -7.59
N LEU A 318 17.13 5.44 -7.54
CA LEU A 318 17.06 6.90 -7.39
C LEU A 318 16.13 7.57 -8.43
N ASN A 319 16.17 7.11 -9.68
CA ASN A 319 15.32 7.64 -10.74
C ASN A 319 13.82 7.41 -10.44
N GLY A 320 13.48 6.26 -9.88
CA GLY A 320 12.09 5.94 -9.48
C GLY A 320 11.60 6.80 -8.33
N VAL A 321 12.48 7.09 -7.36
CA VAL A 321 12.17 7.99 -6.23
C VAL A 321 11.99 9.43 -6.72
N ALA A 322 12.87 9.92 -7.58
CA ALA A 322 12.76 11.26 -8.17
C ALA A 322 11.46 11.44 -8.98
N ALA A 323 10.97 10.37 -9.61
CA ALA A 323 9.68 10.35 -10.32
C ALA A 323 8.46 10.20 -9.39
N GLY A 324 8.64 10.05 -8.08
CA GLY A 324 7.57 9.83 -7.11
C GLY A 324 6.87 8.46 -7.23
N ALA A 325 7.56 7.48 -7.83
CA ALA A 325 7.02 6.12 -8.04
C ALA A 325 7.58 5.07 -7.05
N ARG A 326 8.54 5.48 -6.21
CA ARG A 326 9.18 4.62 -5.19
C ARG A 326 9.40 5.36 -3.89
#